data_ee0ab51f0de46129dfcbb69c6f2d3a2f
#
_entry.id   ee0ab51f0de46129dfcbb69c6f2d3a2f
#
_cell.length_a   1.000
_cell.length_b   1.000
_cell.length_c   1.000
_cell.angle_alpha   90.00
_cell.angle_beta   90.00
_cell.angle_gamma   90.00
#
_symmetry.space_group_name_H-M   'P 1'
#
loop_
_entity.id
_entity.type
_entity.pdbx_description
1 polymer ?
#
loop_
_entity_poly.entity_id
_entity_poly.type
_entity_poly.pdbx_seq_one_letter_code
_entity_poly.pdbx_strand_id
1 'polypeptide(L)'
;LINFELPPVDELVARVNQQLGGVEEMIDLKAKYGGARIVRVVECAKHPDADRLSVTKIDDGGVVADVPRDENGLVQVVCGAPNVHAGMWAIWLPPKSTVPASFDEDEPFVLDARPLRGVLSQGMLAAADELDIGTDHEGIVEIREQDVPAGVELTAGASFAETFGLDDYVLD
;
A
#
# COMPACT_ATOMS: atom_id res chain seq x y z
N LEU A 1 14.60 -14.42 9.30
CA LEU A 1 13.52 -13.56 8.84
C LEU A 1 14.02 -12.18 8.52
N ILE A 2 13.89 -11.82 7.28
CA ILE A 2 14.29 -10.51 6.84
C ILE A 2 13.07 -9.61 6.91
N ASN A 3 13.13 -8.59 7.74
CA ASN A 3 12.10 -7.58 7.75
C ASN A 3 12.40 -6.61 6.62
N PHE A 4 11.42 -6.43 5.75
CA PHE A 4 11.54 -5.43 4.71
C PHE A 4 11.49 -4.04 5.36
N GLU A 5 12.45 -3.21 5.04
CA GLU A 5 12.45 -1.83 5.45
C GLU A 5 12.30 -0.94 4.22
N LEU A 6 11.42 0.05 4.33
CA LEU A 6 11.26 1.03 3.28
C LEU A 6 12.56 1.85 3.19
N PRO A 7 13.08 2.11 1.98
CA PRO A 7 14.28 2.95 1.85
C PRO A 7 14.05 4.34 2.42
N PRO A 8 15.11 5.05 2.81
CA PRO A 8 14.98 6.45 3.18
C PRO A 8 14.27 7.25 2.09
N VAL A 9 13.53 8.29 2.48
CA VAL A 9 12.72 9.06 1.53
C VAL A 9 13.54 9.57 0.36
N ASP A 10 14.73 10.10 0.60
CA ASP A 10 15.58 10.61 -0.48
C ASP A 10 15.95 9.51 -1.48
N GLU A 11 16.22 8.32 -0.98
CA GLU A 11 16.54 7.19 -1.84
C GLU A 11 15.31 6.70 -2.61
N LEU A 12 14.15 6.68 -1.96
CA LEU A 12 12.91 6.29 -2.61
C LEU A 12 12.57 7.25 -3.75
N VAL A 13 12.65 8.55 -3.50
CA VAL A 13 12.39 9.58 -4.51
C VAL A 13 13.41 9.47 -5.64
N ALA A 14 14.68 9.25 -5.33
CA ALA A 14 15.72 9.10 -6.34
C ALA A 14 15.47 7.89 -7.23
N ARG A 15 15.03 6.76 -6.68
CA ARG A 15 14.72 5.57 -7.48
C ARG A 15 13.58 5.83 -8.45
N VAL A 16 12.55 6.51 -7.99
CA VAL A 16 11.42 6.86 -8.85
C VAL A 16 11.88 7.83 -9.94
N ASN A 17 12.67 8.84 -9.58
CA ASN A 17 13.17 9.84 -10.51
C ASN A 17 14.06 9.27 -11.61
N GLN A 18 14.84 8.26 -11.31
CA GLN A 18 15.72 7.65 -12.32
C GLN A 18 14.94 7.08 -13.50
N GLN A 19 13.65 6.85 -13.32
CA GLN A 19 12.78 6.35 -14.37
C GLN A 19 12.00 7.44 -15.07
N LEU A 20 12.14 8.67 -14.64
CA LEU A 20 11.40 9.80 -15.21
C LEU A 20 12.20 10.48 -16.32
N GLY A 21 11.56 10.69 -17.48
CA GLY A 21 12.15 11.39 -18.61
C GLY A 21 11.58 12.78 -18.85
N GLY A 22 10.56 13.19 -18.07
CA GLY A 22 9.97 14.50 -18.24
C GLY A 22 8.67 14.70 -17.47
N VAL A 23 7.96 15.77 -17.82
CA VAL A 23 6.74 16.17 -17.11
C VAL A 23 5.63 15.13 -17.25
N GLU A 24 5.55 14.47 -18.40
CA GLU A 24 4.52 13.46 -18.64
C GLU A 24 4.67 12.27 -17.67
N GLU A 25 5.90 11.87 -17.36
CA GLU A 25 6.15 10.81 -16.40
C GLU A 25 5.75 11.23 -14.99
N MET A 26 5.84 12.51 -14.66
CA MET A 26 5.37 13.01 -13.36
C MET A 26 3.85 12.86 -13.23
N ILE A 27 3.11 13.15 -14.30
CA ILE A 27 1.66 12.98 -14.31
C ILE A 27 1.30 11.50 -14.18
N ASP A 28 2.03 10.63 -14.89
CA ASP A 28 1.82 9.19 -14.82
C ASP A 28 2.13 8.66 -13.42
N LEU A 29 3.14 9.20 -12.76
CA LEU A 29 3.51 8.80 -11.42
C LEU A 29 2.38 9.09 -10.43
N LYS A 30 1.75 10.24 -10.55
CA LYS A 30 0.60 10.62 -9.72
C LYS A 30 -0.57 9.65 -9.94
N ALA A 31 -0.85 9.30 -11.20
CA ALA A 31 -1.88 8.34 -11.52
C ALA A 31 -1.51 6.93 -11.02
N LYS A 32 -0.25 6.56 -11.17
CA LYS A 32 0.25 5.24 -10.78
C LYS A 32 0.04 4.95 -9.30
N TYR A 33 0.28 5.92 -8.44
CA TYR A 33 0.20 5.74 -7.00
C TYR A 33 -1.04 6.36 -6.36
N GLY A 34 -1.93 6.92 -7.16
CA GLY A 34 -3.06 7.68 -6.64
C GLY A 34 -4.04 6.88 -5.78
N GLY A 35 -4.14 5.58 -5.99
CA GLY A 35 -5.02 4.73 -5.20
C GLY A 35 -4.40 4.16 -3.92
N ALA A 36 -3.09 4.25 -3.78
CA ALA A 36 -2.40 3.66 -2.62
C ALA A 36 -2.59 4.52 -1.37
N ARG A 37 -3.00 3.89 -0.28
CA ARG A 37 -3.28 4.58 0.99
C ARG A 37 -2.45 4.00 2.11
N ILE A 38 -1.99 4.87 3.00
CA ILE A 38 -1.32 4.46 4.22
C ILE A 38 -2.39 4.12 5.23
N VAL A 39 -2.31 2.93 5.80
CA VAL A 39 -3.32 2.45 6.75
C VAL A 39 -2.63 1.84 7.96
N ARG A 40 -3.37 1.78 9.06
CA ARG A 40 -2.91 1.10 10.25
C ARG A 40 -3.60 -0.27 10.33
N VAL A 41 -2.81 -1.31 10.58
CA VAL A 41 -3.36 -2.63 10.85
C VAL A 41 -3.77 -2.66 12.33
N VAL A 42 -5.06 -2.68 12.59
CA VAL A 42 -5.60 -2.62 13.94
C VAL A 42 -5.72 -4.01 14.53
N GLU A 43 -6.19 -4.97 13.72
CA GLU A 43 -6.33 -6.35 14.15
C GLU A 43 -5.69 -7.27 13.12
N CYS A 44 -5.09 -8.34 13.59
CA CYS A 44 -4.50 -9.35 12.74
C CYS A 44 -4.69 -10.70 13.39
N ALA A 45 -5.40 -11.59 12.72
CA ALA A 45 -5.67 -12.94 13.22
C ALA A 45 -5.37 -13.95 12.11
N LYS A 46 -5.04 -15.17 12.51
CA LYS A 46 -4.81 -16.24 11.55
C LYS A 46 -6.10 -16.58 10.82
N HIS A 47 -6.01 -16.81 9.52
CA HIS A 47 -7.16 -17.25 8.72
C HIS A 47 -7.64 -18.62 9.21
N PRO A 48 -8.97 -18.81 9.35
CA PRO A 48 -9.49 -20.09 9.91
C PRO A 48 -9.24 -21.30 9.03
N ASP A 49 -9.12 -21.12 7.71
CA ASP A 49 -9.00 -22.22 6.76
C ASP A 49 -7.72 -22.18 5.93
N ALA A 50 -6.76 -21.30 6.26
CA ALA A 50 -5.52 -21.18 5.49
C ALA A 50 -4.37 -20.78 6.40
N ASP A 51 -3.42 -21.71 6.59
CA ASP A 51 -2.31 -21.53 7.53
C ASP A 51 -1.40 -20.35 7.19
N ARG A 52 -1.31 -19.99 5.93
CA ARG A 52 -0.41 -18.94 5.47
C ARG A 52 -1.09 -17.58 5.29
N LEU A 53 -2.38 -17.50 5.56
CA LEU A 53 -3.12 -16.26 5.43
C LEU A 53 -3.48 -15.71 6.81
N SER A 54 -3.49 -14.37 6.87
CA SER A 54 -3.98 -13.66 8.04
C SER A 54 -5.16 -12.79 7.63
N VAL A 55 -6.15 -12.69 8.51
CA VAL A 55 -7.28 -11.79 8.32
C VAL A 55 -6.99 -10.53 9.12
N THR A 56 -6.90 -9.40 8.44
CA THR A 56 -6.60 -8.13 9.10
C THR A 56 -7.81 -7.21 9.05
N LYS A 57 -7.86 -6.32 10.03
CA LYS A 57 -8.78 -5.19 10.03
C LYS A 57 -7.93 -3.94 10.02
N ILE A 58 -8.12 -3.12 8.99
CA ILE A 58 -7.32 -1.92 8.81
C ILE A 58 -8.13 -0.67 9.02
N ASP A 59 -7.46 0.37 9.49
CA ASP A 59 -8.03 1.70 9.65
C ASP A 59 -7.47 2.59 8.53
N ASP A 60 -8.35 3.05 7.66
CA ASP A 60 -8.01 3.98 6.59
C ASP A 60 -8.55 5.39 6.86
N GLY A 61 -8.97 5.67 8.08
CA GLY A 61 -9.54 6.97 8.43
C GLY A 61 -10.90 7.24 7.81
N GLY A 62 -11.51 6.22 7.19
CA GLY A 62 -12.81 6.39 6.53
C GLY A 62 -12.75 7.10 5.19
N VAL A 63 -11.57 7.27 4.62
CA VAL A 63 -11.40 8.07 3.40
C VAL A 63 -11.85 7.35 2.12
N VAL A 64 -11.78 6.03 2.10
CA VAL A 64 -12.18 5.27 0.91
C VAL A 64 -13.67 5.00 0.96
N ALA A 65 -14.39 5.44 -0.08
CA ALA A 65 -15.82 5.20 -0.19
C ALA A 65 -16.11 3.80 -0.76
N ASP A 66 -17.34 3.36 -0.59
CA ASP A 66 -17.86 2.13 -1.23
C ASP A 66 -17.17 0.82 -0.83
N VAL A 67 -16.56 0.79 0.35
CA VAL A 67 -16.05 -0.45 0.93
C VAL A 67 -16.85 -0.81 2.18
N PRO A 68 -17.15 -2.10 2.36
CA PRO A 68 -17.82 -2.54 3.59
C PRO A 68 -16.90 -2.33 4.79
N ARG A 69 -17.50 -1.91 5.91
CA ARG A 69 -16.78 -1.66 7.14
C ARG A 69 -17.47 -2.38 8.29
N ASP A 70 -16.69 -2.75 9.30
CA ASP A 70 -17.28 -3.33 10.50
C ASP A 70 -17.85 -2.21 11.40
N GLU A 71 -18.34 -2.59 12.57
CA GLU A 71 -18.93 -1.65 13.52
C GLU A 71 -17.96 -0.60 14.02
N ASN A 72 -16.67 -0.86 13.92
CA ASN A 72 -15.61 0.06 14.31
C ASN A 72 -15.08 0.89 13.15
N GLY A 73 -15.66 0.74 11.96
CA GLY A 73 -15.23 1.45 10.77
C GLY A 73 -14.01 0.84 10.09
N LEU A 74 -13.62 -0.35 10.48
CA LEU A 74 -12.44 -1.02 9.94
C LEU A 74 -12.77 -1.82 8.69
N VAL A 75 -11.79 -1.97 7.80
CA VAL A 75 -11.93 -2.70 6.54
C VAL A 75 -11.20 -4.03 6.65
N GLN A 76 -11.82 -5.09 6.15
CA GLN A 76 -11.24 -6.44 6.20
C GLN A 76 -10.36 -6.70 4.99
N VAL A 77 -9.10 -7.05 5.25
CA VAL A 77 -8.13 -7.39 4.21
C VAL A 77 -7.44 -8.69 4.61
N VAL A 78 -7.40 -9.64 3.68
CA VAL A 78 -6.67 -10.91 3.88
C VAL A 78 -5.27 -10.74 3.31
N CYS A 79 -4.26 -11.11 4.08
CA CYS A 79 -2.86 -10.91 3.73
C CYS A 79 -2.06 -12.20 3.92
N GLY A 80 -1.27 -12.56 2.92
CA GLY A 80 -0.42 -13.75 2.98
C GLY A 80 1.02 -13.46 3.41
N ALA A 81 1.34 -12.24 3.77
CA ALA A 81 2.71 -11.88 4.12
C ALA A 81 3.08 -12.38 5.52
N PRO A 82 4.31 -12.86 5.71
CA PRO A 82 4.72 -13.35 7.02
C PRO A 82 4.97 -12.26 8.04
N ASN A 83 5.15 -11.01 7.59
CA ASN A 83 5.46 -9.89 8.48
C ASN A 83 4.24 -9.06 8.90
N VAL A 84 3.04 -9.41 8.45
CA VAL A 84 1.85 -8.66 8.84
C VAL A 84 1.51 -8.88 10.31
N HIS A 85 1.22 -7.80 11.02
CA HIS A 85 0.87 -7.87 12.45
C HIS A 85 0.07 -6.65 12.84
N ALA A 86 -0.66 -6.76 13.94
CA ALA A 86 -1.43 -5.64 14.47
C ALA A 86 -0.49 -4.54 14.96
N GLY A 87 -0.88 -3.30 14.73
CA GLY A 87 -0.14 -2.11 15.16
C GLY A 87 0.80 -1.54 14.13
N MET A 88 1.05 -2.25 13.01
CA MET A 88 1.93 -1.73 11.98
C MET A 88 1.21 -0.76 11.03
N TRP A 89 2.00 0.08 10.39
CA TRP A 89 1.54 0.89 9.26
C TRP A 89 1.90 0.18 7.97
N ALA A 90 0.93 0.09 7.07
CA ALA A 90 1.10 -0.60 5.80
C ALA A 90 0.55 0.24 4.66
N ILE A 91 0.74 -0.22 3.43
CA ILE A 91 0.19 0.44 2.25
C ILE A 91 -0.92 -0.44 1.71
N TRP A 92 -2.11 0.11 1.66
CA TRP A 92 -3.32 -0.59 1.20
C TRP A 92 -3.66 -0.14 -0.22
N LEU A 93 -3.90 -1.13 -1.07
CA LEU A 93 -4.44 -0.92 -2.40
C LEU A 93 -5.91 -1.31 -2.35
N PRO A 94 -6.83 -0.33 -2.27
CA PRO A 94 -8.26 -0.62 -2.15
C PRO A 94 -8.81 -1.28 -3.41
N PRO A 95 -10.01 -1.86 -3.35
CA PRO A 95 -10.68 -2.33 -4.55
C PRO A 95 -10.82 -1.20 -5.58
N LYS A 96 -10.73 -1.54 -6.85
CA LYS A 96 -10.76 -0.64 -8.01
C LYS A 96 -9.48 0.16 -8.23
N SER A 97 -8.48 -0.01 -7.36
CA SER A 97 -7.18 0.61 -7.62
C SER A 97 -6.32 -0.29 -8.51
N THR A 98 -5.40 0.33 -9.24
CA THR A 98 -4.46 -0.39 -10.10
C THR A 98 -3.21 -0.72 -9.30
N VAL A 99 -2.72 -1.96 -9.44
CA VAL A 99 -1.44 -2.35 -8.83
C VAL A 99 -0.33 -1.58 -9.54
N PRO A 100 0.45 -0.74 -8.83
CA PRO A 100 1.44 0.13 -9.46
C PRO A 100 2.44 -0.60 -10.36
N ALA A 101 2.90 -1.77 -9.98
CA ALA A 101 3.85 -2.53 -10.79
C ALA A 101 3.30 -2.90 -12.17
N SER A 102 1.98 -2.95 -12.33
CA SER A 102 1.32 -3.28 -13.60
C SER A 102 0.88 -2.05 -14.39
N PHE A 103 1.15 -0.85 -13.88
CA PHE A 103 0.58 0.37 -14.43
C PHE A 103 0.90 0.58 -15.91
N ASP A 104 2.11 0.24 -16.34
CA ASP A 104 2.57 0.43 -17.72
C ASP A 104 2.30 -0.77 -18.62
N GLU A 105 1.61 -1.80 -18.14
CA GLU A 105 1.26 -2.97 -18.96
C GLU A 105 0.06 -2.65 -19.85
N ASP A 106 -0.09 -3.42 -20.93
CA ASP A 106 -1.22 -3.27 -21.83
C ASP A 106 -2.55 -3.44 -21.11
N GLU A 107 -2.60 -4.36 -20.15
CA GLU A 107 -3.77 -4.60 -19.32
C GLU A 107 -3.36 -4.48 -17.84
N PRO A 108 -3.36 -3.25 -17.29
CA PRO A 108 -2.99 -3.06 -15.88
C PRO A 108 -3.91 -3.88 -14.96
N PHE A 109 -3.32 -4.39 -13.90
CA PHE A 109 -4.08 -5.19 -12.93
C PHE A 109 -4.87 -4.25 -12.01
N VAL A 110 -6.19 -4.31 -12.13
CA VAL A 110 -7.11 -3.56 -11.26
C VAL A 110 -7.66 -4.52 -10.21
N LEU A 111 -7.54 -4.13 -8.94
CA LEU A 111 -8.00 -4.95 -7.84
C LEU A 111 -9.51 -4.87 -7.66
N ASP A 112 -10.07 -5.97 -7.15
CA ASP A 112 -11.45 -6.03 -6.71
C ASP A 112 -11.50 -6.68 -5.34
N ALA A 113 -12.63 -6.48 -4.65
CA ALA A 113 -12.92 -7.28 -3.47
C ALA A 113 -13.12 -8.74 -3.92
N ARG A 114 -12.44 -9.66 -3.25
CA ARG A 114 -12.56 -11.08 -3.61
C ARG A 114 -12.42 -11.96 -2.36
N PRO A 115 -13.09 -13.11 -2.35
CA PRO A 115 -12.90 -14.06 -1.28
C PRO A 115 -11.57 -14.81 -1.45
N LEU A 116 -10.84 -14.95 -0.34
CA LEU A 116 -9.63 -15.75 -0.28
C LEU A 116 -9.89 -16.85 0.76
N ARG A 117 -10.05 -18.08 0.27
CA ARG A 117 -10.42 -19.22 1.11
C ARG A 117 -11.66 -18.94 1.96
N GLY A 118 -12.67 -18.30 1.35
CA GLY A 118 -13.96 -18.03 1.99
C GLY A 118 -14.05 -16.75 2.82
N VAL A 119 -12.93 -16.03 2.99
CA VAL A 119 -12.93 -14.75 3.70
C VAL A 119 -12.74 -13.63 2.69
N LEU A 120 -13.64 -12.66 2.69
CA LEU A 120 -13.63 -11.57 1.73
C LEU A 120 -12.51 -10.57 2.05
N SER A 121 -11.69 -10.28 1.05
CA SER A 121 -10.62 -9.29 1.16
C SER A 121 -10.95 -8.07 0.33
N GLN A 122 -10.88 -6.90 0.94
CA GLN A 122 -11.08 -5.62 0.26
C GLN A 122 -9.72 -5.10 -0.22
N GLY A 123 -9.35 -5.47 -1.45
CA GLY A 123 -8.05 -5.12 -1.98
C GLY A 123 -6.93 -5.91 -1.34
N MET A 124 -5.76 -5.28 -1.21
CA MET A 124 -4.59 -5.97 -0.67
C MET A 124 -3.64 -5.00 0.05
N LEU A 125 -2.83 -5.54 0.95
CA LEU A 125 -1.68 -4.81 1.49
C LEU A 125 -0.48 -5.10 0.59
N ALA A 126 0.26 -4.07 0.24
CA ALA A 126 1.23 -4.14 -0.85
C ALA A 126 2.65 -4.47 -0.40
N ALA A 127 3.33 -5.28 -1.21
CA ALA A 127 4.77 -5.49 -1.10
C ALA A 127 5.51 -4.47 -1.98
N ALA A 128 6.82 -4.38 -1.81
CA ALA A 128 7.62 -3.41 -2.54
C ALA A 128 7.59 -3.63 -4.05
N ASP A 129 7.60 -4.90 -4.50
CA ASP A 129 7.54 -5.20 -5.92
C ASP A 129 6.18 -4.83 -6.53
N GLU A 130 5.11 -4.93 -5.77
CA GLU A 130 3.77 -4.56 -6.22
C GLU A 130 3.62 -3.05 -6.35
N LEU A 131 4.36 -2.29 -5.56
CA LEU A 131 4.39 -0.84 -5.65
C LEU A 131 5.44 -0.34 -6.66
N ASP A 132 6.19 -1.25 -7.25
CA ASP A 132 7.28 -0.91 -8.19
C ASP A 132 8.34 0.00 -7.55
N ILE A 133 8.64 -0.24 -6.29
CA ILE A 133 9.67 0.49 -5.54
C ILE A 133 10.80 -0.42 -5.06
N GLY A 134 10.76 -1.69 -5.41
CA GLY A 134 11.77 -2.67 -5.04
C GLY A 134 11.47 -4.01 -5.67
N THR A 135 12.22 -5.02 -5.27
CA THR A 135 12.07 -6.39 -5.80
C THR A 135 11.56 -7.38 -4.76
N ASP A 136 11.42 -6.95 -3.51
CA ASP A 136 10.98 -7.82 -2.43
C ASP A 136 9.48 -8.09 -2.54
N HIS A 137 9.10 -9.35 -2.50
CA HIS A 137 7.71 -9.78 -2.51
C HIS A 137 7.39 -10.79 -1.40
N GLU A 138 8.34 -11.06 -0.53
CA GLU A 138 8.14 -12.02 0.57
C GLU A 138 7.30 -11.44 1.70
N GLY A 139 7.35 -10.13 1.89
CA GLY A 139 6.57 -9.44 2.89
C GLY A 139 6.00 -8.15 2.35
N ILE A 140 5.04 -7.60 3.09
CA ILE A 140 4.47 -6.30 2.75
C ILE A 140 5.36 -5.17 3.26
N VAL A 141 5.20 -3.99 2.67
CA VAL A 141 5.91 -2.80 3.12
C VAL A 141 5.40 -2.42 4.50
N GLU A 142 6.33 -2.25 5.43
CA GLU A 142 6.02 -1.73 6.77
C GLU A 142 6.62 -0.33 6.87
N ILE A 143 5.76 0.66 7.13
CA ILE A 143 6.19 2.04 7.26
C ILE A 143 6.44 2.36 8.72
N ARG A 144 7.56 2.98 9.01
CA ARG A 144 7.93 3.43 10.35
C ARG A 144 7.98 4.95 10.36
N GLU A 145 7.85 5.55 11.54
CA GLU A 145 7.90 7.00 11.66
C GLU A 145 9.19 7.59 11.06
N GLN A 146 10.28 6.86 11.20
CA GLN A 146 11.58 7.28 10.65
C GLN A 146 11.64 7.26 9.13
N ASP A 147 10.70 6.59 8.48
CA ASP A 147 10.66 6.45 7.02
C ASP A 147 9.95 7.61 6.34
N VAL A 148 9.22 8.43 7.08
CA VAL A 148 8.49 9.57 6.51
C VAL A 148 9.33 10.84 6.60
N PRO A 149 9.08 11.82 5.71
CA PRO A 149 9.82 13.09 5.76
C PRO A 149 9.63 13.81 7.08
N ALA A 150 10.64 14.59 7.46
CA ALA A 150 10.56 15.41 8.65
C ALA A 150 9.34 16.35 8.56
N GLY A 151 8.58 16.43 9.65
CA GLY A 151 7.39 17.26 9.70
C GLY A 151 6.13 16.60 9.18
N VAL A 152 6.24 15.39 8.66
CA VAL A 152 5.08 14.61 8.18
C VAL A 152 4.70 13.57 9.23
N GLU A 153 3.44 13.48 9.55
CA GLU A 153 2.93 12.46 10.48
C GLU A 153 2.22 11.34 9.72
N LEU A 154 2.41 10.11 10.19
CA LEU A 154 1.65 8.99 9.67
C LEU A 154 0.19 9.14 10.08
N THR A 155 -0.69 9.13 9.09
CA THR A 155 -2.12 9.30 9.32
C THR A 155 -2.87 8.22 8.54
N ALA A 156 -3.82 7.56 9.20
CA ALA A 156 -4.64 6.55 8.54
C ALA A 156 -5.42 7.18 7.38
N GLY A 157 -5.30 6.58 6.21
CA GLY A 157 -5.96 7.05 4.99
C GLY A 157 -5.16 8.05 4.17
N ALA A 158 -3.99 8.46 4.65
CA ALA A 158 -3.14 9.38 3.89
C ALA A 158 -2.72 8.75 2.57
N SER A 159 -2.59 9.58 1.54
CA SER A 159 -2.08 9.12 0.25
C SER A 159 -0.61 8.73 0.38
N PHE A 160 -0.25 7.55 -0.12
CA PHE A 160 1.14 7.13 -0.17
C PHE A 160 1.98 8.13 -0.97
N ALA A 161 1.47 8.54 -2.14
CA ALA A 161 2.18 9.47 -3.00
C ALA A 161 2.40 10.83 -2.34
N GLU A 162 1.37 11.37 -1.70
CA GLU A 162 1.46 12.67 -1.02
C GLU A 162 2.39 12.62 0.19
N THR A 163 2.28 11.55 0.99
CA THR A 163 3.08 11.41 2.21
C THR A 163 4.57 11.39 1.91
N PHE A 164 4.96 10.73 0.81
CA PHE A 164 6.36 10.63 0.42
C PHE A 164 6.75 11.63 -0.68
N GLY A 165 5.86 12.57 -1.02
CA GLY A 165 6.17 13.63 -1.98
C GLY A 165 6.26 13.17 -3.43
N LEU A 166 5.70 12.02 -3.76
CA LEU A 166 5.80 11.48 -5.12
C LEU A 166 4.89 12.22 -6.10
N ASP A 167 3.76 12.72 -5.63
CA ASP A 167 2.81 13.45 -6.47
C ASP A 167 3.13 14.93 -6.57
N ASP A 168 3.84 15.48 -5.59
CA ASP A 168 4.23 16.88 -5.53
C ASP A 168 5.65 17.11 -6.03
N TYR A 169 6.28 16.07 -6.55
CA TYR A 169 7.64 16.19 -7.06
C TYR A 169 7.62 17.01 -8.34
N VAL A 170 8.03 18.25 -8.24
CA VAL A 170 8.00 19.19 -9.35
C VAL A 170 9.36 19.24 -10.02
N LEU A 171 9.38 19.08 -11.33
CA LEU A 171 10.57 19.29 -12.12
C LEU A 171 10.68 20.77 -12.42
N ASP A 172 11.48 21.46 -11.66
CA ASP A 172 11.76 22.85 -11.90
C ASP A 172 12.86 23.04 -12.94
#